data_99927da650d3ff0840811ae0f3713939
#
_entry.id   99927da650d3ff0840811ae0f3713939
#
_cell.length_a   1.000
_cell.length_b   1.000
_cell.length_c   1.000
_cell.angle_alpha   90.00
_cell.angle_beta   90.00
_cell.angle_gamma   90.00
#
_symmetry.space_group_name_H-M   'P 1'
#
loop_
_entity.id
_entity.type
_entity.pdbx_description
1 polymer ?
#
loop_
_entity_poly.entity_id
_entity_poly.type
_entity_poly.pdbx_seq_one_letter_code
_entity_poly.pdbx_strand_id
1 'polypeptide(L)'
;MDINSAEIYLKKNEKKLLAGGQSGARVYDIGGEYVLKQIYREELGNDDLYEAYRKEAWWYADGGANLACLPEVFDLKSTDDEISILMKRYRALSRQDINADLLGKIMRALASVHTTEIPQMLKQKQHTAQPLSEEQIHVSVEGWRTVLDEHPGAFDREPLERIAEEINRIILWHGSEETVLCHGDFHWDNLLMDNLGRIIICDWQGVEAGAASGDLSFFFGRLRGDGIQLKEQEVVEAYGREIMQLSGKRVIWDEIDGHIRAANVITSFTCWHEYLHGSDEERVREIYGKMVTDSDDVC
;
A
#
# COMPACT_ATOMS: atom_id res chain seq x y z
N MET A 1 -24.42 8.49 -13.40
CA MET A 1 -24.94 7.76 -14.57
C MET A 1 -26.02 6.82 -14.05
N ASP A 2 -27.18 6.73 -14.68
CA ASP A 2 -28.22 5.79 -14.26
C ASP A 2 -27.76 4.35 -14.60
N ILE A 3 -28.12 3.34 -13.77
CA ILE A 3 -27.72 1.92 -13.93
C ILE A 3 -27.99 1.42 -15.37
N ASN A 4 -29.13 1.81 -15.97
CA ASN A 4 -29.43 1.53 -17.38
C ASN A 4 -28.46 2.13 -18.36
N SER A 5 -27.80 3.24 -18.01
CA SER A 5 -26.83 3.93 -18.87
C SER A 5 -25.46 3.23 -18.83
N ALA A 6 -25.03 2.69 -17.67
CA ALA A 6 -23.77 1.95 -17.55
C ALA A 6 -23.82 0.63 -18.34
N GLU A 7 -24.90 -0.17 -18.21
CA GLU A 7 -25.07 -1.39 -19.02
C GLU A 7 -25.10 -1.13 -20.52
N ILE A 8 -25.79 -0.05 -20.95
CA ILE A 8 -25.86 0.31 -22.36
C ILE A 8 -24.47 0.74 -22.87
N TYR A 9 -23.72 1.49 -22.05
CA TYR A 9 -22.37 1.93 -22.40
C TYR A 9 -21.41 0.73 -22.53
N LEU A 10 -21.45 -0.21 -21.59
CA LEU A 10 -20.65 -1.45 -21.61
C LEU A 10 -20.96 -2.33 -22.83
N LYS A 11 -22.22 -2.37 -23.29
CA LYS A 11 -22.63 -3.12 -24.50
C LYS A 11 -22.18 -2.45 -25.80
N LYS A 12 -21.97 -1.14 -25.83
CA LYS A 12 -21.63 -0.35 -27.03
C LYS A 12 -20.13 -0.17 -27.24
N ASN A 13 -19.32 -0.29 -26.19
CA ASN A 13 -17.90 -0.02 -26.24
C ASN A 13 -17.08 -1.32 -26.19
N GLU A 14 -15.96 -1.31 -26.88
CA GLU A 14 -15.00 -2.41 -26.83
C GLU A 14 -14.40 -2.53 -25.44
N LYS A 15 -14.35 -3.73 -24.93
CA LYS A 15 -13.77 -4.10 -23.65
C LYS A 15 -12.36 -4.64 -23.90
N LYS A 16 -11.34 -3.83 -23.58
CA LYS A 16 -9.93 -4.21 -23.75
C LYS A 16 -9.31 -4.56 -22.41
N LEU A 17 -8.84 -5.80 -22.25
CA LEU A 17 -8.12 -6.20 -21.04
C LEU A 17 -6.84 -5.36 -20.89
N LEU A 18 -6.71 -4.66 -19.77
CA LEU A 18 -5.46 -4.07 -19.31
C LEU A 18 -4.61 -5.18 -18.70
N ALA A 19 -3.29 -5.00 -18.63
CA ALA A 19 -2.41 -6.03 -18.06
C ALA A 19 -2.98 -6.50 -16.72
N GLY A 20 -3.16 -7.82 -16.55
CA GLY A 20 -3.74 -8.39 -15.34
C GLY A 20 -2.89 -8.03 -14.12
N GLY A 21 -3.52 -7.53 -13.06
CA GLY A 21 -2.87 -7.32 -11.78
C GLY A 21 -2.41 -8.66 -11.18
N GLN A 22 -1.38 -8.63 -10.36
CA GLN A 22 -0.87 -9.83 -9.66
C GLN A 22 -1.91 -10.42 -8.69
N SER A 23 -2.95 -9.66 -8.35
CA SER A 23 -4.00 -9.99 -7.38
C SER A 23 -5.21 -10.74 -7.94
N GLY A 24 -5.17 -11.21 -9.20
CA GLY A 24 -6.26 -12.00 -9.80
C GLY A 24 -7.48 -11.20 -10.28
N ALA A 25 -7.55 -9.89 -10.04
CA ALA A 25 -8.62 -9.05 -10.59
C ALA A 25 -8.45 -8.85 -12.10
N ARG A 26 -9.55 -8.90 -12.84
CA ARG A 26 -9.59 -8.55 -14.26
C ARG A 26 -9.90 -7.07 -14.42
N VAL A 27 -9.00 -6.32 -15.02
CA VAL A 27 -9.14 -4.88 -15.24
C VAL A 27 -9.25 -4.58 -16.73
N TYR A 28 -10.32 -3.89 -17.14
CA TYR A 28 -10.60 -3.58 -18.53
C TYR A 28 -10.70 -2.08 -18.76
N ASP A 29 -10.13 -1.65 -19.86
CA ASP A 29 -10.44 -0.34 -20.47
C ASP A 29 -11.76 -0.43 -21.22
N ILE A 30 -12.63 0.53 -20.99
CA ILE A 30 -13.93 0.64 -21.66
C ILE A 30 -13.98 1.96 -22.40
N GLY A 31 -13.75 1.90 -23.71
CA GLY A 31 -13.83 3.06 -24.60
C GLY A 31 -12.85 4.20 -24.30
N GLY A 32 -11.80 3.95 -23.55
CA GLY A 32 -10.80 4.97 -23.18
C GLY A 32 -11.24 5.96 -22.10
N GLU A 33 -12.48 5.87 -21.60
CA GLU A 33 -13.06 6.81 -20.63
C GLU A 33 -13.27 6.17 -19.25
N TYR A 34 -13.48 4.84 -19.20
CA TYR A 34 -13.78 4.11 -17.98
C TYR A 34 -12.84 2.92 -17.79
N VAL A 35 -12.75 2.47 -16.57
CA VAL A 35 -12.10 1.22 -16.17
C VAL A 35 -13.13 0.36 -15.46
N LEU A 36 -13.21 -0.90 -15.85
CA LEU A 36 -14.02 -1.92 -15.21
C LEU A 36 -13.10 -2.92 -14.50
N LYS A 37 -13.16 -2.99 -13.17
CA LYS A 37 -12.49 -4.00 -12.33
C LYS A 37 -13.51 -5.09 -12.02
N GLN A 38 -13.20 -6.35 -12.37
CA GLN A 38 -14.04 -7.51 -12.10
C GLN A 38 -13.27 -8.56 -11.33
N ILE A 39 -13.88 -9.08 -10.31
CA ILE A 39 -13.33 -10.11 -9.43
C ILE A 39 -14.36 -11.23 -9.30
N TYR A 40 -13.94 -12.46 -9.55
CA TYR A 40 -14.74 -13.66 -9.38
C TYR A 40 -14.12 -14.52 -8.30
N ARG A 41 -14.91 -14.84 -7.25
CA ARG A 41 -14.43 -15.59 -6.08
C ARG A 41 -13.80 -16.92 -6.47
N GLU A 42 -14.46 -17.65 -7.39
CA GLU A 42 -13.97 -18.96 -7.88
C GLU A 42 -12.60 -18.91 -8.57
N GLU A 43 -12.22 -17.74 -9.12
CA GLU A 43 -10.96 -17.54 -9.84
C GLU A 43 -9.79 -17.17 -8.90
N LEU A 44 -10.09 -16.59 -7.74
CA LEU A 44 -9.05 -16.17 -6.79
C LEU A 44 -8.44 -17.35 -6.01
N GLY A 45 -9.21 -18.39 -5.71
CA GLY A 45 -8.77 -19.52 -4.90
C GLY A 45 -8.37 -19.16 -3.46
N ASN A 46 -8.69 -17.93 -3.01
CA ASN A 46 -8.34 -17.39 -1.70
C ASN A 46 -9.49 -16.51 -1.18
N ASP A 47 -10.15 -16.97 -0.12
CA ASP A 47 -11.29 -16.28 0.48
C ASP A 47 -10.88 -14.95 1.16
N ASP A 48 -9.71 -14.89 1.78
CA ASP A 48 -9.24 -13.66 2.45
C ASP A 48 -9.00 -12.55 1.42
N LEU A 49 -8.48 -12.90 0.25
CA LEU A 49 -8.30 -11.95 -0.85
C LEU A 49 -9.66 -11.47 -1.39
N TYR A 50 -10.67 -12.37 -1.48
CA TYR A 50 -12.01 -11.97 -1.87
C TYR A 50 -12.64 -10.98 -0.86
N GLU A 51 -12.46 -11.23 0.44
CA GLU A 51 -12.94 -10.33 1.50
C GLU A 51 -12.20 -8.97 1.47
N ALA A 52 -10.92 -8.93 1.09
CA ALA A 52 -10.21 -7.66 0.86
C ALA A 52 -10.84 -6.86 -0.28
N TYR A 53 -11.25 -7.51 -1.38
CA TYR A 53 -11.99 -6.85 -2.47
C TYR A 53 -13.40 -6.43 -2.07
N ARG A 54 -14.09 -7.19 -1.22
CA ARG A 54 -15.36 -6.75 -0.63
C ARG A 54 -15.20 -5.51 0.23
N LYS A 55 -14.09 -5.42 0.97
CA LYS A 55 -13.75 -4.22 1.76
C LYS A 55 -13.49 -3.03 0.83
N GLU A 56 -12.78 -3.19 -0.28
CA GLU A 56 -12.59 -2.15 -1.30
C GLU A 56 -13.93 -1.68 -1.88
N ALA A 57 -14.81 -2.61 -2.24
CA ALA A 57 -16.14 -2.29 -2.76
C ALA A 57 -16.96 -1.47 -1.75
N TRP A 58 -16.98 -1.89 -0.48
CA TRP A 58 -17.61 -1.11 0.59
C TRP A 58 -16.97 0.28 0.75
N TRP A 59 -15.64 0.36 0.65
CA TRP A 59 -14.92 1.62 0.76
C TRP A 59 -15.35 2.62 -0.31
N TYR A 60 -15.49 2.19 -1.54
CA TYR A 60 -15.97 3.04 -2.62
C TYR A 60 -17.45 3.39 -2.52
N ALA A 61 -18.28 2.52 -1.96
CA ALA A 61 -19.72 2.77 -1.81
C ALA A 61 -20.01 3.77 -0.67
N ASP A 62 -19.42 3.56 0.50
CA ASP A 62 -19.82 4.22 1.73
C ASP A 62 -18.63 4.76 2.56
N GLY A 63 -17.56 3.97 2.68
CA GLY A 63 -16.49 4.22 3.66
C GLY A 63 -15.67 5.47 3.38
N GLY A 64 -15.39 5.76 2.12
CA GLY A 64 -14.51 6.83 1.66
C GLY A 64 -15.23 8.08 1.16
N ALA A 65 -16.53 8.22 1.36
CA ALA A 65 -17.41 9.20 0.71
C ALA A 65 -16.93 10.68 0.76
N ASN A 66 -16.05 11.04 1.71
CA ASN A 66 -15.56 12.41 1.89
C ASN A 66 -14.13 12.65 1.37
N LEU A 67 -13.48 11.63 0.77
CA LEU A 67 -12.12 11.75 0.27
C LEU A 67 -12.09 12.21 -1.20
N ALA A 68 -11.52 13.38 -1.44
CA ALA A 68 -11.39 13.94 -2.80
C ALA A 68 -10.38 13.19 -3.68
N CYS A 69 -9.54 12.35 -3.09
CA CYS A 69 -8.55 11.53 -3.81
C CYS A 69 -9.08 10.16 -4.25
N LEU A 70 -10.35 9.86 -4.03
CA LEU A 70 -10.95 8.61 -4.53
C LEU A 70 -11.27 8.70 -6.03
N PRO A 71 -11.21 7.56 -6.76
CA PRO A 71 -11.75 7.51 -8.10
C PRO A 71 -13.27 7.73 -8.11
N GLU A 72 -13.76 8.38 -9.16
CA GLU A 72 -15.19 8.52 -9.40
C GLU A 72 -15.76 7.18 -9.84
N VAL A 73 -16.62 6.57 -9.01
CA VAL A 73 -17.28 5.29 -9.29
C VAL A 73 -18.67 5.55 -9.88
N PHE A 74 -18.98 4.88 -10.99
CA PHE A 74 -20.24 5.02 -11.70
C PHE A 74 -21.21 3.88 -11.46
N ASP A 75 -20.67 2.68 -11.25
CA ASP A 75 -21.45 1.49 -10.95
C ASP A 75 -20.63 0.55 -10.09
N LEU A 76 -21.29 -0.09 -9.12
CA LEU A 76 -20.68 -1.01 -8.20
C LEU A 76 -21.66 -2.14 -7.87
N LYS A 77 -21.21 -3.36 -8.10
CA LYS A 77 -21.89 -4.58 -7.70
C LYS A 77 -20.96 -5.37 -6.79
N SER A 78 -21.45 -5.79 -5.64
CA SER A 78 -20.73 -6.69 -4.73
C SER A 78 -21.71 -7.76 -4.23
N THR A 79 -21.41 -9.01 -4.51
CA THR A 79 -22.18 -10.19 -4.10
C THR A 79 -21.25 -11.18 -3.39
N ASP A 80 -21.73 -12.37 -3.09
CA ASP A 80 -20.89 -13.43 -2.50
C ASP A 80 -19.93 -14.08 -3.52
N ASP A 81 -20.19 -13.94 -4.83
CA ASP A 81 -19.45 -14.63 -5.90
C ASP A 81 -18.73 -13.68 -6.84
N GLU A 82 -19.22 -12.43 -6.97
CA GLU A 82 -18.72 -11.46 -7.95
C GLU A 82 -18.67 -10.05 -7.39
N ILE A 83 -17.58 -9.35 -7.67
CA ILE A 83 -17.45 -7.91 -7.47
C ILE A 83 -17.17 -7.26 -8.82
N SER A 84 -17.87 -6.17 -9.12
CA SER A 84 -17.71 -5.40 -10.35
C SER A 84 -17.75 -3.91 -10.03
N ILE A 85 -16.68 -3.19 -10.39
CA ILE A 85 -16.52 -1.76 -10.10
C ILE A 85 -16.23 -1.04 -11.41
N LEU A 86 -17.17 -0.19 -11.86
CA LEU A 86 -16.99 0.69 -13.00
C LEU A 86 -16.61 2.09 -12.50
N MET A 87 -15.41 2.53 -12.85
CA MET A 87 -14.86 3.80 -12.42
C MET A 87 -14.33 4.61 -13.61
N LYS A 88 -14.15 5.91 -13.38
CA LYS A 88 -13.50 6.79 -14.35
C LYS A 88 -12.08 6.35 -14.61
N ARG A 89 -11.65 6.49 -15.85
CA ARG A 89 -10.25 6.29 -16.22
C ARG A 89 -9.44 7.53 -15.90
N TYR A 90 -8.30 7.32 -15.25
CA TYR A 90 -7.32 8.35 -14.92
C TYR A 90 -5.98 8.06 -15.60
N ARG A 91 -5.12 9.05 -15.66
CA ARG A 91 -3.78 8.91 -16.22
C ARG A 91 -2.85 8.29 -15.17
N ALA A 92 -2.13 7.24 -15.54
CA ALA A 92 -1.06 6.71 -14.70
C ALA A 92 0.08 7.74 -14.57
N LEU A 93 0.71 7.79 -13.41
CA LEU A 93 1.91 8.59 -13.20
C LEU A 93 3.12 7.90 -13.82
N SER A 94 4.00 8.69 -14.44
CA SER A 94 5.30 8.20 -14.90
C SER A 94 6.35 8.43 -13.80
N ARG A 95 7.16 7.41 -13.51
CA ARG A 95 8.29 7.55 -12.57
C ARG A 95 9.32 8.60 -13.03
N GLN A 96 9.35 8.89 -14.34
CA GLN A 96 10.18 9.96 -14.91
C GLN A 96 9.68 11.37 -14.58
N ASP A 97 8.41 11.51 -14.20
CA ASP A 97 7.79 12.80 -13.85
C ASP A 97 8.03 13.17 -12.37
N ILE A 98 8.73 12.33 -11.59
CA ILE A 98 8.99 12.58 -10.17
C ILE A 98 9.78 13.87 -9.99
N ASN A 99 9.17 14.81 -9.31
CA ASN A 99 9.75 16.08 -8.92
C ASN A 99 9.08 16.60 -7.64
N ALA A 100 9.59 17.68 -7.06
CA ALA A 100 9.09 18.20 -5.79
C ALA A 100 7.60 18.61 -5.83
N ASP A 101 7.10 19.13 -6.97
CA ASP A 101 5.69 19.53 -7.12
C ASP A 101 4.78 18.29 -7.11
N LEU A 102 5.14 17.24 -7.86
CA LEU A 102 4.39 16.00 -7.89
C LEU A 102 4.41 15.29 -6.53
N LEU A 103 5.57 15.21 -5.88
CA LEU A 103 5.68 14.65 -4.53
C LEU A 103 4.85 15.44 -3.52
N GLY A 104 4.85 16.77 -3.60
CA GLY A 104 3.97 17.61 -2.78
C GLY A 104 2.48 17.31 -2.97
N LYS A 105 2.03 17.09 -4.21
CA LYS A 105 0.64 16.68 -4.50
C LYS A 105 0.31 15.29 -3.96
N ILE A 106 1.25 14.35 -4.07
CA ILE A 106 1.09 12.99 -3.52
C ILE A 106 0.98 13.06 -1.99
N MET A 107 1.87 13.79 -1.33
CA MET A 107 1.85 13.94 0.13
C MET A 107 0.60 14.68 0.63
N ARG A 108 0.07 15.64 -0.14
CA ARG A 108 -1.22 16.27 0.16
C ARG A 108 -2.37 15.25 0.10
N ALA A 109 -2.40 14.39 -0.91
CA ALA A 109 -3.41 13.35 -1.03
C ALA A 109 -3.31 12.36 0.15
N LEU A 110 -2.11 11.90 0.50
CA LEU A 110 -1.88 11.02 1.64
C LEU A 110 -2.28 11.69 2.97
N ALA A 111 -1.88 12.94 3.18
CA ALA A 111 -2.26 13.70 4.38
C ALA A 111 -3.79 13.84 4.50
N SER A 112 -4.52 14.00 3.39
CA SER A 112 -5.97 14.03 3.41
C SER A 112 -6.58 12.70 3.84
N VAL A 113 -5.96 11.57 3.49
CA VAL A 113 -6.35 10.25 3.98
C VAL A 113 -6.12 10.16 5.49
N HIS A 114 -4.90 10.43 5.95
CA HIS A 114 -4.51 10.27 7.35
C HIS A 114 -5.24 11.24 8.32
N THR A 115 -5.79 12.34 7.81
CA THR A 115 -6.59 13.29 8.61
C THR A 115 -8.09 13.04 8.54
N THR A 116 -8.53 12.10 7.73
CA THR A 116 -9.95 11.70 7.64
C THR A 116 -10.34 10.87 8.85
N GLU A 117 -11.55 11.06 9.35
CA GLU A 117 -12.07 10.26 10.45
C GLU A 117 -12.13 8.77 10.05
N ILE A 118 -11.60 7.89 10.92
CA ILE A 118 -11.64 6.45 10.72
C ILE A 118 -13.08 5.96 10.83
N PRO A 119 -13.65 5.32 9.80
CA PRO A 119 -14.99 4.75 9.87
C PRO A 119 -15.12 3.70 10.97
N GLN A 120 -16.32 3.64 11.59
CA GLN A 120 -16.56 2.74 12.72
C GLN A 120 -16.28 1.27 12.43
N MET A 121 -16.50 0.82 11.19
CA MET A 121 -16.21 -0.55 10.77
C MET A 121 -14.71 -0.88 10.84
N LEU A 122 -13.84 0.07 10.52
CA LEU A 122 -12.39 -0.10 10.61
C LEU A 122 -11.89 0.03 12.06
N LYS A 123 -12.54 0.88 12.89
CA LYS A 123 -12.20 1.00 14.32
C LYS A 123 -12.39 -0.32 15.08
N GLN A 124 -13.37 -1.14 14.70
CA GLN A 124 -13.62 -2.43 15.34
C GLN A 124 -12.56 -3.49 15.00
N LYS A 125 -11.88 -3.32 13.88
CA LYS A 125 -10.76 -4.16 13.43
C LYS A 125 -9.42 -3.51 13.69
N GLN A 126 -9.37 -2.53 14.62
CA GLN A 126 -8.14 -1.81 14.94
C GLN A 126 -7.03 -2.84 15.19
N HIS A 127 -6.02 -2.83 14.34
CA HIS A 127 -4.81 -3.59 14.56
C HIS A 127 -4.12 -3.02 15.81
N THR A 128 -4.53 -3.50 16.98
CA THR A 128 -3.59 -3.48 18.10
C THR A 128 -2.38 -4.23 17.59
N ALA A 129 -1.22 -3.59 17.58
CA ALA A 129 0.03 -4.22 17.19
C ALA A 129 0.14 -5.56 17.94
N GLN A 130 -0.10 -6.65 17.21
CA GLN A 130 -0.07 -7.99 17.80
C GLN A 130 1.31 -8.57 17.52
N PRO A 131 2.01 -9.00 18.56
CA PRO A 131 3.25 -9.75 18.39
C PRO A 131 3.03 -10.96 17.47
N LEU A 132 4.03 -11.25 16.65
CA LEU A 132 4.06 -12.48 15.87
C LEU A 132 4.16 -13.69 16.79
N SER A 133 3.48 -14.76 16.43
CA SER A 133 3.68 -16.07 17.07
C SER A 133 5.06 -16.63 16.73
N GLU A 134 5.55 -17.58 17.53
CA GLU A 134 6.80 -18.29 17.25
C GLU A 134 6.79 -18.96 15.86
N GLU A 135 5.64 -19.49 15.45
CA GLU A 135 5.46 -20.09 14.12
C GLU A 135 5.61 -19.07 13.00
N GLN A 136 5.00 -17.87 13.12
CA GLN A 136 5.13 -16.80 12.13
C GLN A 136 6.57 -16.29 12.03
N ILE A 137 7.25 -16.12 13.17
CA ILE A 137 8.67 -15.75 13.19
C ILE A 137 9.51 -16.83 12.50
N HIS A 138 9.28 -18.10 12.83
CA HIS A 138 9.99 -19.21 12.21
C HIS A 138 9.79 -19.26 10.69
N VAL A 139 8.56 -19.09 10.20
CA VAL A 139 8.24 -19.03 8.76
C VAL A 139 9.03 -17.92 8.07
N SER A 140 9.05 -16.71 8.66
CA SER A 140 9.81 -15.58 8.11
C SER A 140 11.32 -15.85 8.08
N VAL A 141 11.89 -16.40 9.15
CA VAL A 141 13.31 -16.75 9.21
C VAL A 141 13.68 -17.80 8.15
N GLU A 142 12.90 -18.87 8.03
CA GLU A 142 13.17 -19.91 7.02
C GLU A 142 12.99 -19.40 5.60
N GLY A 143 11.99 -18.54 5.35
CA GLY A 143 11.81 -17.85 4.07
C GLY A 143 13.05 -17.02 3.69
N TRP A 144 13.53 -16.20 4.62
CA TRP A 144 14.76 -15.42 4.42
C TRP A 144 16.00 -16.29 4.25
N ARG A 145 16.17 -17.35 5.06
CA ARG A 145 17.28 -18.30 4.91
C ARG A 145 17.31 -18.90 3.51
N THR A 146 16.14 -19.28 2.98
CA THR A 146 16.03 -19.83 1.63
C THR A 146 16.49 -18.83 0.57
N VAL A 147 16.06 -17.56 0.65
CA VAL A 147 16.49 -16.48 -0.25
C VAL A 147 18.01 -16.26 -0.16
N LEU A 148 18.57 -16.18 1.07
CA LEU A 148 20.00 -15.95 1.27
C LEU A 148 20.86 -17.14 0.79
N ASP A 149 20.33 -18.37 0.84
CA ASP A 149 21.00 -19.58 0.38
C ASP A 149 21.13 -19.67 -1.15
N GLU A 150 20.28 -18.93 -1.89
CA GLU A 150 20.43 -18.77 -3.34
C GLU A 150 21.71 -18.02 -3.72
N HIS A 151 22.34 -17.30 -2.75
CA HIS A 151 23.57 -16.51 -2.94
C HIS A 151 24.67 -16.90 -1.93
N PRO A 152 25.28 -18.08 -2.08
CA PRO A 152 26.20 -18.63 -1.07
C PRO A 152 27.39 -17.71 -0.78
N GLY A 153 27.58 -17.35 0.50
CA GLY A 153 28.69 -16.52 0.97
C GLY A 153 28.54 -15.01 0.73
N ALA A 154 27.42 -14.56 0.15
CA ALA A 154 27.17 -13.15 -0.12
C ALA A 154 26.61 -12.37 1.09
N PHE A 155 25.98 -13.08 2.06
CA PHE A 155 25.25 -12.46 3.17
C PHE A 155 25.65 -13.05 4.52
N ASP A 156 25.72 -12.16 5.53
CA ASP A 156 25.76 -12.55 6.95
C ASP A 156 24.33 -12.84 7.43
N ARG A 157 24.15 -13.89 8.21
CA ARG A 157 22.86 -14.33 8.75
C ARG A 157 22.66 -13.91 10.21
N GLU A 158 23.70 -13.54 10.92
CA GLU A 158 23.59 -13.10 12.31
C GLU A 158 22.58 -11.97 12.50
N PRO A 159 22.52 -10.94 11.60
CA PRO A 159 21.50 -9.90 11.68
C PRO A 159 20.05 -10.43 11.58
N LEU A 160 19.79 -11.46 10.79
CA LEU A 160 18.45 -12.05 10.67
C LEU A 160 17.99 -12.66 12.00
N GLU A 161 18.86 -13.35 12.71
CA GLU A 161 18.55 -13.94 14.01
C GLU A 161 18.27 -12.86 15.06
N ARG A 162 19.07 -11.78 15.08
CA ARG A 162 18.81 -10.62 15.95
C ARG A 162 17.48 -9.98 15.67
N ILE A 163 17.13 -9.78 14.39
CA ILE A 163 15.84 -9.21 13.99
C ILE A 163 14.71 -10.12 14.50
N ALA A 164 14.83 -11.43 14.33
CA ALA A 164 13.84 -12.38 14.80
C ALA A 164 13.61 -12.33 16.33
N GLU A 165 14.68 -12.10 17.11
CA GLU A 165 14.59 -11.94 18.57
C GLU A 165 13.88 -10.63 18.96
N GLU A 166 14.09 -9.55 18.20
CA GLU A 166 13.62 -8.20 18.51
C GLU A 166 12.30 -7.82 17.81
N ILE A 167 11.86 -8.60 16.81
CA ILE A 167 10.75 -8.21 15.92
C ILE A 167 9.48 -7.85 16.69
N ASN A 168 9.15 -8.59 17.73
CA ASN A 168 7.96 -8.32 18.53
C ASN A 168 8.07 -7.02 19.33
N ARG A 169 9.27 -6.64 19.77
CA ARG A 169 9.51 -5.34 20.38
C ARG A 169 9.35 -4.21 19.37
N ILE A 170 9.88 -4.39 18.16
CA ILE A 170 9.74 -3.43 17.06
C ILE A 170 8.26 -3.24 16.69
N ILE A 171 7.50 -4.34 16.56
CA ILE A 171 6.05 -4.29 16.27
C ILE A 171 5.29 -3.51 17.34
N LEU A 172 5.53 -3.79 18.62
CA LEU A 172 4.86 -3.11 19.74
C LEU A 172 5.20 -1.61 19.78
N TRP A 173 6.47 -1.29 19.51
CA TRP A 173 6.89 0.11 19.47
C TRP A 173 6.28 0.85 18.27
N HIS A 174 6.32 0.28 17.05
CA HIS A 174 5.67 0.84 15.88
C HIS A 174 4.16 1.06 16.13
N GLY A 175 3.50 0.10 16.75
CA GLY A 175 2.08 0.19 17.10
C GLY A 175 1.74 1.22 18.19
N SER A 176 2.73 1.90 18.78
CA SER A 176 2.52 3.03 19.71
C SER A 176 2.27 4.35 18.99
N GLU A 177 2.49 4.42 17.68
CA GLU A 177 2.13 5.60 16.87
C GLU A 177 0.63 5.88 16.92
N GLU A 178 0.25 7.14 16.76
CA GLU A 178 -1.16 7.51 16.69
C GLU A 178 -1.85 6.79 15.51
N THR A 179 -2.97 6.14 15.81
CA THR A 179 -3.75 5.44 14.79
C THR A 179 -4.48 6.44 13.89
N VAL A 180 -4.30 6.32 12.59
CA VAL A 180 -4.95 7.10 11.54
C VAL A 180 -5.64 6.17 10.54
N LEU A 181 -6.40 6.73 9.61
CA LEU A 181 -6.88 6.00 8.46
C LEU A 181 -5.69 5.81 7.50
N CYS A 182 -5.36 4.57 7.14
CA CYS A 182 -4.30 4.23 6.19
C CYS A 182 -4.87 3.63 4.92
N HIS A 183 -4.15 3.81 3.80
CA HIS A 183 -4.43 3.11 2.56
C HIS A 183 -4.06 1.62 2.66
N GLY A 184 -2.97 1.30 3.36
CA GLY A 184 -2.48 -0.05 3.63
C GLY A 184 -1.71 -0.70 2.45
N ASP A 185 -1.70 -0.06 1.28
CA ASP A 185 -0.93 -0.45 0.09
C ASP A 185 -0.53 0.80 -0.72
N PHE A 186 -0.03 1.84 -0.01
CA PHE A 186 0.27 3.13 -0.60
C PHE A 186 1.58 3.09 -1.39
N HIS A 187 1.49 2.90 -2.69
CA HIS A 187 2.66 2.89 -3.58
C HIS A 187 2.35 3.51 -4.95
N TRP A 188 3.41 3.74 -5.72
CA TRP A 188 3.38 4.50 -6.97
C TRP A 188 2.35 3.99 -7.98
N ASP A 189 2.20 2.67 -8.14
CA ASP A 189 1.32 2.10 -9.17
C ASP A 189 -0.17 2.28 -8.84
N ASN A 190 -0.49 2.57 -7.55
CA ASN A 190 -1.83 2.89 -7.06
C ASN A 190 -2.15 4.39 -7.14
N LEU A 191 -1.22 5.21 -7.69
CA LEU A 191 -1.38 6.66 -7.81
C LEU A 191 -1.65 7.05 -9.26
N LEU A 192 -2.75 7.73 -9.47
CA LEU A 192 -3.21 8.22 -10.76
C LEU A 192 -3.37 9.74 -10.71
N MET A 193 -3.59 10.36 -11.85
CA MET A 193 -3.82 11.80 -11.95
C MET A 193 -5.06 12.11 -12.79
N ASP A 194 -5.88 13.03 -12.31
CA ASP A 194 -7.00 13.54 -13.07
C ASP A 194 -6.59 14.67 -14.05
N ASN A 195 -7.54 15.12 -14.85
CA ASN A 195 -7.32 16.19 -15.84
C ASN A 195 -7.03 17.57 -15.20
N LEU A 196 -7.26 17.73 -13.91
CA LEU A 196 -6.96 18.95 -13.14
C LEU A 196 -5.61 18.87 -12.42
N GLY A 197 -4.87 17.77 -12.60
CA GLY A 197 -3.59 17.53 -11.94
C GLY A 197 -3.69 17.12 -10.47
N ARG A 198 -4.88 16.65 -10.01
CA ARG A 198 -5.07 16.12 -8.67
C ARG A 198 -4.68 14.65 -8.63
N ILE A 199 -4.11 14.22 -7.52
CA ILE A 199 -3.80 12.80 -7.28
C ILE A 199 -5.09 12.05 -6.93
N ILE A 200 -5.25 10.90 -7.58
CA ILE A 200 -6.29 9.91 -7.31
C ILE A 200 -5.59 8.66 -6.80
N ILE A 201 -6.07 8.12 -5.70
CA ILE A 201 -5.53 6.91 -5.06
C ILE A 201 -6.53 5.78 -5.34
N CYS A 202 -6.06 4.69 -5.93
CA CYS A 202 -6.88 3.51 -6.24
C CYS A 202 -6.37 2.27 -5.50
N ASP A 203 -7.11 1.16 -5.61
CA ASP A 203 -6.78 -0.14 -5.00
C ASP A 203 -6.80 -0.13 -3.46
N TRP A 204 -7.98 0.17 -2.91
CA TRP A 204 -8.22 0.35 -1.47
C TRP A 204 -8.49 -0.96 -0.71
N GLN A 205 -8.12 -2.10 -1.25
CA GLN A 205 -8.29 -3.40 -0.58
C GLN A 205 -7.54 -3.48 0.76
N GLY A 206 -6.45 -2.72 0.91
CA GLY A 206 -5.64 -2.62 2.12
C GLY A 206 -6.20 -1.69 3.19
N VAL A 207 -7.22 -0.85 2.89
CA VAL A 207 -7.67 0.23 3.79
C VAL A 207 -7.90 -0.25 5.22
N GLU A 208 -7.32 0.46 6.18
CA GLU A 208 -7.33 0.07 7.59
C GLU A 208 -7.14 1.25 8.56
N ALA A 209 -7.30 0.98 9.84
CA ALA A 209 -6.85 1.85 10.92
C ALA A 209 -5.43 1.42 11.33
N GLY A 210 -4.43 2.24 11.06
CA GLY A 210 -3.03 1.89 11.23
C GLY A 210 -2.14 3.08 11.54
N ALA A 211 -0.83 2.92 11.38
CA ALA A 211 0.18 3.94 11.59
C ALA A 211 0.52 4.67 10.28
N ALA A 212 0.58 5.99 10.29
CA ALA A 212 0.92 6.80 9.12
C ALA A 212 2.30 6.44 8.53
N SER A 213 3.23 6.07 9.38
CA SER A 213 4.57 5.61 8.99
C SER A 213 4.55 4.35 8.13
N GLY A 214 3.52 3.50 8.24
CA GLY A 214 3.35 2.31 7.40
C GLY A 214 3.19 2.66 5.92
N ASP A 215 2.24 3.55 5.58
CA ASP A 215 2.03 4.01 4.21
C ASP A 215 3.26 4.76 3.66
N LEU A 216 3.93 5.59 4.49
CA LEU A 216 5.16 6.29 4.10
C LEU A 216 6.31 5.31 3.82
N SER A 217 6.52 4.36 4.70
CA SER A 217 7.55 3.33 4.56
C SER A 217 7.35 2.51 3.29
N PHE A 218 6.11 2.08 3.03
CA PHE A 218 5.78 1.29 1.85
C PHE A 218 6.00 2.08 0.56
N PHE A 219 5.61 3.36 0.54
CA PHE A 219 5.86 4.27 -0.59
C PHE A 219 7.36 4.40 -0.89
N PHE A 220 8.18 4.64 0.13
CA PHE A 220 9.62 4.76 -0.03
C PHE A 220 10.26 3.44 -0.47
N GLY A 221 9.87 2.33 0.14
CA GLY A 221 10.37 1.00 -0.18
C GLY A 221 10.11 0.61 -1.63
N ARG A 222 8.90 0.86 -2.12
CA ARG A 222 8.53 0.57 -3.51
C ARG A 222 9.30 1.42 -4.51
N LEU A 223 9.46 2.73 -4.28
CA LEU A 223 10.24 3.60 -5.15
C LEU A 223 11.73 3.23 -5.15
N ARG A 224 12.29 2.91 -3.99
CA ARG A 224 13.67 2.43 -3.88
C ARG A 224 13.84 1.14 -4.67
N GLY A 225 12.93 0.21 -4.55
CA GLY A 225 12.92 -1.02 -5.32
C GLY A 225 12.83 -0.84 -6.84
N ASP A 226 12.34 0.31 -7.30
CA ASP A 226 12.36 0.72 -8.71
C ASP A 226 13.63 1.52 -9.09
N GLY A 227 14.63 1.58 -8.21
CA GLY A 227 15.88 2.33 -8.41
C GLY A 227 15.75 3.84 -8.20
N ILE A 228 14.65 4.33 -7.62
CA ILE A 228 14.40 5.75 -7.38
C ILE A 228 14.75 6.07 -5.93
N GLN A 229 15.79 6.89 -5.75
CA GLN A 229 16.19 7.38 -4.44
C GLN A 229 15.57 8.74 -4.17
N LEU A 230 14.81 8.84 -3.10
CA LEU A 230 14.23 10.07 -2.60
C LEU A 230 15.01 10.57 -1.38
N LYS A 231 14.97 11.86 -1.18
CA LYS A 231 15.32 12.47 0.11
C LYS A 231 14.10 12.35 1.04
N GLU A 232 14.00 11.25 1.74
CA GLU A 232 12.84 10.87 2.55
C GLU A 232 12.44 11.99 3.52
N GLN A 233 13.42 12.64 4.17
CA GLN A 233 13.17 13.79 5.04
C GLN A 233 12.42 14.93 4.33
N GLU A 234 12.84 15.33 3.12
CA GLU A 234 12.16 16.40 2.37
C GLU A 234 10.72 16.03 2.02
N VAL A 235 10.46 14.75 1.73
CA VAL A 235 9.11 14.24 1.43
C VAL A 235 8.24 14.22 2.68
N VAL A 236 8.77 13.77 3.82
CA VAL A 236 8.06 13.77 5.11
C VAL A 236 7.81 15.19 5.59
N GLU A 237 8.73 16.13 5.38
CA GLU A 237 8.48 17.54 5.67
C GLU A 237 7.37 18.13 4.81
N ALA A 238 7.25 17.71 3.52
CA ALA A 238 6.13 18.09 2.68
C ALA A 238 4.81 17.51 3.20
N TYR A 239 4.79 16.24 3.56
CA TYR A 239 3.66 15.59 4.22
C TYR A 239 3.27 16.31 5.52
N GLY A 240 4.24 16.59 6.38
CA GLY A 240 4.00 17.28 7.67
C GLY A 240 3.40 18.69 7.52
N ARG A 241 3.79 19.42 6.45
CA ARG A 241 3.15 20.70 6.13
C ARG A 241 1.65 20.56 5.82
N GLU A 242 1.28 19.53 5.06
CA GLU A 242 -0.11 19.25 4.72
C GLU A 242 -0.91 18.78 5.95
N ILE A 243 -0.35 17.90 6.78
CA ILE A 243 -0.96 17.48 8.07
C ILE A 243 -1.21 18.72 8.96
N MET A 244 -0.24 19.63 9.08
CA MET A 244 -0.41 20.85 9.85
C MET A 244 -1.55 21.72 9.31
N GLN A 245 -1.68 21.85 7.99
CA GLN A 245 -2.77 22.63 7.37
C GLN A 245 -4.15 22.00 7.59
N LEU A 246 -4.24 20.68 7.54
CA LEU A 246 -5.51 19.96 7.60
C LEU A 246 -6.00 19.70 9.02
N SER A 247 -5.09 19.44 9.96
CA SER A 247 -5.42 19.00 11.33
C SER A 247 -4.86 19.88 12.45
N GLY A 248 -3.92 20.79 12.14
CA GLY A 248 -3.17 21.53 13.15
C GLY A 248 -2.11 20.72 13.89
N LYS A 249 -1.93 19.42 13.56
CA LYS A 249 -0.92 18.55 14.16
C LYS A 249 0.44 18.79 13.50
N ARG A 250 1.50 18.63 14.29
CA ARG A 250 2.88 18.73 13.81
C ARG A 250 3.47 17.35 13.62
N VAL A 251 4.09 17.11 12.47
CA VAL A 251 4.92 15.94 12.20
C VAL A 251 6.38 16.38 12.21
N ILE A 252 7.20 15.73 13.01
CA ILE A 252 8.64 16.01 13.17
C ILE A 252 9.39 14.83 12.62
N TRP A 253 10.38 15.07 11.74
CA TRP A 253 11.17 14.02 11.11
C TRP A 253 11.81 13.06 12.14
N ASP A 254 12.51 13.60 13.14
CA ASP A 254 13.22 12.80 14.13
C ASP A 254 12.29 11.88 14.97
N GLU A 255 10.98 12.20 15.02
CA GLU A 255 9.99 11.39 15.74
C GLU A 255 9.43 10.29 14.83
N ILE A 256 9.14 10.59 13.56
CA ILE A 256 8.49 9.66 12.63
C ILE A 256 9.49 8.75 11.90
N ASP A 257 10.75 9.16 11.73
CA ASP A 257 11.77 8.40 11.01
C ASP A 257 11.97 7.00 11.62
N GLY A 258 12.05 6.94 12.94
CA GLY A 258 12.13 5.64 13.64
C GLY A 258 10.94 4.74 13.34
N HIS A 259 9.70 5.28 13.36
CA HIS A 259 8.50 4.49 13.02
C HIS A 259 8.48 4.06 11.56
N ILE A 260 8.97 4.89 10.62
CA ILE A 260 9.12 4.53 9.21
C ILE A 260 10.12 3.37 9.05
N ARG A 261 11.25 3.41 9.76
CA ARG A 261 12.24 2.32 9.78
C ARG A 261 11.67 1.04 10.39
N ALA A 262 10.97 1.15 11.51
CA ALA A 262 10.30 0.00 12.13
C ALA A 262 9.28 -0.64 11.17
N ALA A 263 8.46 0.15 10.49
CA ALA A 263 7.53 -0.34 9.48
C ALA A 263 8.26 -1.07 8.34
N ASN A 264 9.41 -0.53 7.87
CA ASN A 264 10.22 -1.21 6.87
C ASN A 264 10.79 -2.55 7.36
N VAL A 265 11.28 -2.61 8.61
CA VAL A 265 11.77 -3.87 9.20
C VAL A 265 10.64 -4.89 9.27
N ILE A 266 9.47 -4.51 9.78
CA ILE A 266 8.32 -5.39 9.91
C ILE A 266 7.91 -5.95 8.54
N THR A 267 7.68 -5.09 7.55
CA THR A 267 7.27 -5.50 6.20
C THR A 267 8.35 -6.34 5.52
N SER A 268 9.63 -5.94 5.65
CA SER A 268 10.72 -6.70 5.03
C SER A 268 10.88 -8.07 5.66
N PHE A 269 10.82 -8.17 6.99
CA PHE A 269 10.96 -9.43 7.68
C PHE A 269 9.81 -10.39 7.39
N THR A 270 8.57 -9.91 7.37
CA THR A 270 7.38 -10.75 7.28
C THR A 270 6.97 -11.09 5.85
N CYS A 271 7.26 -10.23 4.85
CA CYS A 271 6.67 -10.36 3.52
C CYS A 271 7.71 -10.50 2.39
N TRP A 272 8.84 -9.78 2.44
CA TRP A 272 9.70 -9.67 1.26
C TRP A 272 10.37 -10.98 0.85
N HIS A 273 10.65 -11.90 1.77
CA HIS A 273 11.20 -13.22 1.43
C HIS A 273 10.35 -13.98 0.40
N GLU A 274 9.02 -13.78 0.39
CA GLU A 274 8.12 -14.44 -0.58
C GLU A 274 8.32 -13.95 -2.02
N TYR A 275 8.77 -12.70 -2.19
CA TYR A 275 8.91 -12.02 -3.48
C TYR A 275 10.35 -12.02 -4.01
N LEU A 276 11.33 -12.48 -3.23
CA LEU A 276 12.74 -12.40 -3.56
C LEU A 276 13.32 -13.72 -4.10
N HIS A 277 12.55 -14.81 -4.12
CA HIS A 277 13.00 -16.06 -4.71
C HIS A 277 13.37 -15.88 -6.19
N GLY A 278 14.57 -16.32 -6.56
CA GLY A 278 15.11 -16.18 -7.91
C GLY A 278 15.54 -14.75 -8.30
N SER A 279 15.53 -13.82 -7.36
CA SER A 279 16.06 -12.47 -7.58
C SER A 279 17.59 -12.48 -7.65
N ASP A 280 18.18 -11.49 -8.33
CA ASP A 280 19.64 -11.34 -8.33
C ASP A 280 20.15 -10.87 -6.95
N GLU A 281 21.46 -11.04 -6.75
CA GLU A 281 22.15 -10.70 -5.49
C GLU A 281 22.01 -9.22 -5.14
N GLU A 282 22.03 -8.33 -6.13
CA GLU A 282 21.97 -6.87 -5.92
C GLU A 282 20.60 -6.50 -5.32
N ARG A 283 19.53 -7.07 -5.84
CA ARG A 283 18.18 -6.86 -5.34
C ARG A 283 17.99 -7.38 -3.91
N VAL A 284 18.49 -8.60 -3.64
CA VAL A 284 18.44 -9.16 -2.28
C VAL A 284 19.27 -8.32 -1.32
N ARG A 285 20.46 -7.87 -1.74
CA ARG A 285 21.36 -7.03 -0.93
C ARG A 285 20.73 -5.69 -0.58
N GLU A 286 20.02 -5.07 -1.52
CA GLU A 286 19.31 -3.81 -1.29
C GLU A 286 18.26 -3.97 -0.17
N ILE A 287 17.39 -4.96 -0.27
CA ILE A 287 16.26 -5.13 0.66
C ILE A 287 16.72 -5.66 2.01
N TYR A 288 17.53 -6.73 2.01
CA TYR A 288 18.07 -7.31 3.23
C TYR A 288 18.97 -6.31 3.97
N GLY A 289 19.89 -5.65 3.25
CA GLY A 289 20.79 -4.65 3.83
C GLY A 289 20.05 -3.47 4.44
N LYS A 290 18.98 -2.99 3.78
CA LYS A 290 18.13 -1.92 4.33
C LYS A 290 17.39 -2.39 5.59
N MET A 291 16.82 -3.60 5.58
CA MET A 291 16.16 -4.19 6.76
C MET A 291 17.12 -4.27 7.94
N VAL A 292 18.36 -4.73 7.72
CA VAL A 292 19.38 -4.82 8.77
C VAL A 292 19.76 -3.43 9.30
N THR A 293 20.05 -2.47 8.40
CA THR A 293 20.39 -1.10 8.80
C THR A 293 19.27 -0.46 9.62
N ASP A 294 18.03 -0.59 9.16
CA ASP A 294 16.88 -0.02 9.87
C ASP A 294 16.66 -0.69 11.23
N SER A 295 16.92 -2.00 11.35
CA SER A 295 16.81 -2.68 12.63
C SER A 295 17.86 -2.21 13.65
N ASP A 296 19.07 -1.95 13.20
CA ASP A 296 20.15 -1.43 14.07
C ASP A 296 19.83 -0.01 14.60
N ASP A 297 19.05 0.78 13.86
CA ASP A 297 18.65 2.14 14.25
C ASP A 297 17.44 2.17 15.19
N VAL A 298 16.60 1.11 15.25
CA VAL A 298 15.38 1.07 16.07
C VAL A 298 15.47 0.07 17.25
N CYS A 299 16.51 -0.74 17.31
CA CYS A 299 16.86 -1.61 18.42
C CYS A 299 17.84 -0.94 19.37
#